data_d18e95c9999630cd20f13125912a1b59
#
_entry.id   d18e95c9999630cd20f13125912a1b59
#
_cell.length_a   1.000
_cell.length_b   1.000
_cell.length_c   1.000
_cell.angle_alpha   90.00
_cell.angle_beta   90.00
_cell.angle_gamma   90.00
#
_symmetry.space_group_name_H-M   'P 1'
#
loop_
_entity.id
_entity.type
_entity.pdbx_description
1 polymer ?
#
loop_
_entity_poly.entity_id
_entity_poly.type
_entity_poly.pdbx_seq_one_letter_code
_entity_poly.pdbx_strand_id
1 'polypeptide(L)'
;MIKKIQQVQILSQDIKYLKGVGPGRAKILKDSLGIETVGDLLYTFPYRYIDRSRIYTIREMASVIPEEALQVESAIPYIQLKGQIVDFSDEGKGRKRRLKAVFTDGTGYVELVWFGGLNFV
;
A
#
# COMPACT_ATOMS: atom_id res chain seq x y z
N MET A 1 17.57 -20.14 -30.48
CA MET A 1 17.54 -18.87 -31.25
C MET A 1 16.14 -18.25 -31.30
N ILE A 2 15.10 -19.00 -31.72
CA ILE A 2 13.73 -18.51 -31.86
C ILE A 2 13.12 -18.01 -30.53
N LYS A 3 13.32 -18.72 -29.40
CA LYS A 3 12.84 -18.32 -28.07
C LYS A 3 13.42 -16.98 -27.57
N LYS A 4 14.68 -16.68 -27.91
CA LYS A 4 15.36 -15.45 -27.49
C LYS A 4 14.82 -14.22 -28.25
N ILE A 5 14.49 -14.38 -29.52
CA ILE A 5 13.90 -13.35 -30.37
C ILE A 5 12.47 -13.01 -29.90
N GLN A 6 11.67 -14.03 -29.54
CA GLN A 6 10.31 -13.82 -29.02
C GLN A 6 10.32 -13.08 -27.67
N GLN A 7 11.30 -13.37 -26.79
CA GLN A 7 11.43 -12.67 -25.51
C GLN A 7 11.75 -11.18 -25.69
N VAL A 8 12.61 -10.84 -26.65
CA VAL A 8 12.92 -9.43 -26.97
C VAL A 8 11.69 -8.70 -27.52
N GLN A 9 10.88 -9.36 -28.34
CA GLN A 9 9.66 -8.78 -28.88
C GLN A 9 8.61 -8.47 -27.81
N ILE A 10 8.50 -9.32 -26.76
CA ILE A 10 7.59 -9.08 -25.63
C ILE A 10 7.99 -7.82 -24.85
N LEU A 11 9.28 -7.60 -24.62
CA LEU A 11 9.76 -6.43 -23.87
C LEU A 11 9.53 -5.12 -24.61
N SER A 12 9.53 -5.12 -25.92
CA SER A 12 9.25 -3.93 -26.77
C SER A 12 7.77 -3.72 -27.08
N GLN A 13 6.90 -4.62 -26.61
CA GLN A 13 5.45 -4.51 -26.79
C GLN A 13 4.89 -3.32 -26.01
N ASP A 14 3.96 -2.59 -26.62
CA ASP A 14 3.23 -1.50 -25.96
C ASP A 14 2.48 -2.03 -24.71
N ILE A 15 2.62 -1.31 -23.62
CA ILE A 15 2.06 -1.68 -22.30
C ILE A 15 0.54 -1.84 -22.32
N LYS A 16 -0.16 -1.16 -23.22
CA LYS A 16 -1.63 -1.26 -23.33
C LYS A 16 -2.14 -2.67 -23.64
N TYR A 17 -1.31 -3.52 -24.25
CA TYR A 17 -1.64 -4.90 -24.57
C TYR A 17 -1.40 -5.87 -23.40
N LEU A 18 -0.78 -5.40 -22.33
CA LEU A 18 -0.62 -6.22 -21.13
C LEU A 18 -1.98 -6.42 -20.46
N LYS A 19 -2.26 -7.66 -20.08
CA LYS A 19 -3.53 -8.01 -19.42
C LYS A 19 -3.77 -7.13 -18.19
N GLY A 20 -4.90 -6.46 -18.13
CA GLY A 20 -5.30 -5.60 -17.02
C GLY A 20 -4.87 -4.13 -17.16
N VAL A 21 -4.11 -3.75 -18.20
CA VAL A 21 -3.69 -2.36 -18.41
C VAL A 21 -4.71 -1.59 -19.25
N GLY A 22 -4.89 -1.94 -20.52
CA GLY A 22 -5.75 -1.21 -21.43
C GLY A 22 -5.30 0.24 -21.73
N PRO A 23 -5.99 0.96 -22.66
CA PRO A 23 -5.57 2.29 -23.09
C PRO A 23 -5.58 3.36 -21.99
N GLY A 24 -6.57 3.32 -21.09
CA GLY A 24 -6.71 4.30 -20.00
C GLY A 24 -5.56 4.25 -19.02
N ARG A 25 -5.23 3.06 -18.53
CA ARG A 25 -4.10 2.86 -17.61
C ARG A 25 -2.76 3.08 -18.28
N ALA A 26 -2.62 2.69 -19.56
CA ALA A 26 -1.43 2.93 -20.35
C ALA A 26 -1.11 4.42 -20.43
N LYS A 27 -2.13 5.27 -20.64
CA LYS A 27 -1.95 6.72 -20.64
C LYS A 27 -1.45 7.24 -19.27
N ILE A 28 -2.03 6.78 -18.17
CA ILE A 28 -1.59 7.18 -16.83
C ILE A 28 -0.14 6.76 -16.57
N LEU A 29 0.25 5.54 -16.95
CA LEU A 29 1.61 5.03 -16.79
C LEU A 29 2.61 5.85 -17.62
N LYS A 30 2.26 6.25 -18.85
CA LYS A 30 3.07 7.11 -19.69
C LYS A 30 3.24 8.51 -19.09
N ASP A 31 2.14 9.15 -18.72
CA ASP A 31 2.13 10.55 -18.26
C ASP A 31 2.80 10.71 -16.88
N SER A 32 2.64 9.71 -15.99
CA SER A 32 3.16 9.79 -14.62
C SER A 32 4.55 9.19 -14.43
N LEU A 33 4.90 8.14 -15.17
CA LEU A 33 6.13 7.36 -14.96
C LEU A 33 6.97 7.19 -16.23
N GLY A 34 6.51 7.67 -17.38
CA GLY A 34 7.19 7.48 -18.65
C GLY A 34 7.23 6.04 -19.15
N ILE A 35 6.32 5.18 -18.68
CA ILE A 35 6.25 3.77 -19.07
C ILE A 35 5.39 3.62 -20.32
N GLU A 36 5.99 3.15 -21.41
CA GLU A 36 5.32 2.90 -22.70
C GLU A 36 5.33 1.43 -23.11
N THR A 37 6.33 0.67 -22.68
CA THR A 37 6.52 -0.73 -23.03
C THR A 37 6.53 -1.65 -21.83
N VAL A 38 6.37 -2.95 -22.06
CA VAL A 38 6.50 -3.98 -21.02
C VAL A 38 7.91 -3.97 -20.43
N GLY A 39 8.94 -3.71 -21.25
CA GLY A 39 10.31 -3.55 -20.78
C GLY A 39 10.48 -2.39 -19.82
N ASP A 40 9.88 -1.22 -20.13
CA ASP A 40 9.93 -0.05 -19.25
C ASP A 40 9.34 -0.37 -17.88
N LEU A 41 8.22 -1.09 -17.83
CA LEU A 41 7.61 -1.52 -16.57
C LEU A 41 8.54 -2.41 -15.75
N LEU A 42 9.21 -3.37 -16.37
CA LEU A 42 10.12 -4.29 -15.68
C LEU A 42 11.38 -3.59 -15.14
N TYR A 43 11.83 -2.52 -15.77
CA TYR A 43 12.97 -1.71 -15.32
C TYR A 43 12.57 -0.58 -14.34
N THR A 44 11.29 -0.42 -14.06
CA THR A 44 10.81 0.52 -13.05
C THR A 44 10.81 -0.15 -11.69
N PHE A 45 11.76 0.24 -10.84
CA PHE A 45 11.89 -0.32 -9.50
C PHE A 45 10.95 0.37 -8.51
N PRO A 46 10.44 -0.36 -7.49
CA PRO A 46 9.64 0.23 -6.43
C PRO A 46 10.41 1.36 -5.73
N TYR A 47 9.73 2.47 -5.46
CA TYR A 47 10.29 3.58 -4.70
C TYR A 47 10.70 3.16 -3.29
N ARG A 48 9.97 2.20 -2.70
CA ARG A 48 10.17 1.74 -1.34
C ARG A 48 9.81 0.27 -1.20
N TYR A 49 10.64 -0.44 -0.45
CA TYR A 49 10.36 -1.81 -0.02
C TYR A 49 9.84 -1.80 1.41
N ILE A 50 8.82 -2.61 1.70
CA ILE A 50 8.27 -2.81 3.03
C ILE A 50 8.55 -4.26 3.42
N ASP A 51 9.31 -4.45 4.51
CA ASP A 51 9.53 -5.77 5.07
C ASP A 51 8.27 -6.25 5.80
N ARG A 52 7.71 -7.35 5.35
CA ARG A 52 6.54 -8.01 5.94
C ARG A 52 6.88 -9.39 6.52
N SER A 53 8.13 -9.68 6.75
CA SER A 53 8.57 -10.98 7.29
C SER A 53 8.27 -11.13 8.77
N ARG A 54 8.13 -10.01 9.51
CA ARG A 54 7.88 -10.00 10.93
C ARG A 54 6.51 -9.42 11.27
N ILE A 55 5.79 -10.10 12.16
CA ILE A 55 4.57 -9.61 12.81
C ILE A 55 4.97 -9.16 14.21
N TYR A 56 4.65 -7.91 14.53
CA TYR A 56 4.89 -7.32 15.85
C TYR A 56 3.64 -7.47 16.73
N THR A 57 3.83 -7.42 18.04
CA THR A 57 2.72 -7.27 18.98
C THR A 57 2.46 -5.79 19.25
N ILE A 58 1.24 -5.45 19.68
CA ILE A 58 0.89 -4.08 20.08
C ILE A 58 1.78 -3.63 21.25
N ARG A 59 2.12 -4.53 22.16
CA ARG A 59 3.04 -4.26 23.28
C ARG A 59 4.44 -3.87 22.78
N GLU A 60 4.96 -4.55 21.75
CA GLU A 60 6.27 -4.24 21.16
C GLU A 60 6.25 -2.92 20.38
N MET A 61 5.09 -2.49 19.89
CA MET A 61 4.95 -1.29 19.05
C MET A 61 5.53 -0.05 19.73
N ALA A 62 5.32 0.13 21.02
CA ALA A 62 5.84 1.27 21.77
C ALA A 62 7.38 1.33 21.79
N SER A 63 8.06 0.19 21.69
CA SER A 63 9.53 0.14 21.60
C SER A 63 10.08 0.26 20.19
N VAL A 64 9.26 -0.02 19.18
CA VAL A 64 9.64 0.04 17.76
C VAL A 64 9.43 1.44 17.17
N ILE A 65 8.45 2.19 17.68
CA ILE A 65 8.15 3.56 17.26
C ILE A 65 8.73 4.51 18.31
N PRO A 66 9.86 5.16 18.04
CA PRO A 66 10.42 6.14 18.96
C PRO A 66 9.52 7.37 19.05
N GLU A 67 9.50 8.04 20.22
CA GLU A 67 8.65 9.23 20.43
C GLU A 67 8.91 10.33 19.41
N GLU A 68 10.18 10.52 19.01
CA GLU A 68 10.57 11.51 18.01
C GLU A 68 9.94 11.22 16.64
N ALA A 69 9.68 9.96 16.31
CA ALA A 69 9.04 9.55 15.05
C ALA A 69 7.57 9.98 14.99
N LEU A 70 6.91 10.19 16.12
CA LEU A 70 5.51 10.66 16.14
C LEU A 70 5.36 12.11 15.68
N GLN A 71 6.45 12.89 15.66
CA GLN A 71 6.46 14.28 15.21
C GLN A 71 6.76 14.42 13.71
N VAL A 72 7.32 13.38 13.08
CA VAL A 72 7.69 13.38 11.67
C VAL A 72 7.10 12.13 11.00
N GLU A 73 6.04 12.31 10.24
CA GLU A 73 5.31 11.20 9.59
C GLU A 73 6.22 10.28 8.76
N SER A 74 7.22 10.84 8.09
CA SER A 74 8.19 10.08 7.29
C SER A 74 9.14 9.19 8.11
N ALA A 75 9.25 9.42 9.42
CA ALA A 75 10.11 8.65 10.31
C ALA A 75 9.39 7.45 10.95
N ILE A 76 8.06 7.36 10.81
CA ILE A 76 7.28 6.23 11.33
C ILE A 76 7.58 4.97 10.52
N PRO A 77 8.11 3.90 11.13
CA PRO A 77 8.37 2.66 10.43
C PRO A 77 7.06 1.96 10.05
N TYR A 78 7.08 1.22 8.94
CA TYR A 78 5.99 0.30 8.62
C TYR A 78 6.11 -0.95 9.47
N ILE A 79 5.08 -1.23 10.26
CA ILE A 79 5.00 -2.43 11.08
C ILE A 79 3.76 -3.24 10.69
N GLN A 80 3.86 -4.54 10.84
CA GLN A 80 2.75 -5.45 10.58
C GLN A 80 2.23 -6.00 11.90
N LEU A 81 0.95 -5.80 12.14
CA LEU A 81 0.23 -6.33 13.29
C LEU A 81 -0.78 -7.38 12.82
N LYS A 82 -1.06 -8.37 13.68
CA LYS A 82 -2.11 -9.36 13.47
C LYS A 82 -3.00 -9.40 14.71
N GLY A 83 -4.30 -9.25 14.50
CA GLY A 83 -5.27 -9.25 15.58
C GLY A 83 -6.69 -9.18 15.03
N GLN A 84 -7.61 -8.71 15.86
CA GLN A 84 -9.01 -8.59 15.51
C GLN A 84 -9.59 -7.25 15.97
N ILE A 85 -10.63 -6.82 15.28
CA ILE A 85 -11.42 -5.66 15.66
C ILE A 85 -12.47 -6.13 16.66
N VAL A 86 -12.55 -5.46 17.79
CA VAL A 86 -13.45 -5.81 18.89
C VAL A 86 -14.57 -4.82 19.09
N ASP A 87 -14.44 -3.61 18.56
CA ASP A 87 -15.47 -2.57 18.66
C ASP A 87 -15.41 -1.60 17.49
N PHE A 88 -16.54 -0.98 17.17
CA PHE A 88 -16.70 0.06 16.17
C PHE A 88 -17.51 1.22 16.69
N SER A 89 -17.12 2.44 16.37
CA SER A 89 -17.91 3.64 16.58
C SER A 89 -17.88 4.55 15.36
N ASP A 90 -19.04 5.06 14.98
CA ASP A 90 -19.20 6.04 13.89
C ASP A 90 -19.40 7.41 14.51
N GLU A 91 -18.45 8.32 14.28
CA GLU A 91 -18.44 9.64 14.88
C GLU A 91 -18.52 10.75 13.83
N GLY A 92 -19.24 11.80 14.16
CA GLY A 92 -19.39 12.99 13.31
C GLY A 92 -20.49 12.83 12.26
N LYS A 93 -20.65 13.90 11.45
CA LYS A 93 -21.64 13.95 10.35
C LYS A 93 -21.05 14.62 9.12
N GLY A 94 -21.53 14.24 7.93
CA GLY A 94 -21.10 14.80 6.67
C GLY A 94 -19.60 14.64 6.42
N ARG A 95 -18.91 15.71 6.06
CA ARG A 95 -17.45 15.69 5.77
C ARG A 95 -16.58 15.42 7.00
N LYS A 96 -17.11 15.58 8.21
CA LYS A 96 -16.39 15.30 9.47
C LYS A 96 -16.65 13.89 9.99
N ARG A 97 -17.39 13.08 9.26
CA ARG A 97 -17.67 11.70 9.63
C ARG A 97 -16.39 10.89 9.60
N ARG A 98 -16.16 10.15 10.65
CA ARG A 98 -15.03 9.23 10.81
C ARG A 98 -15.49 7.93 11.44
N LEU A 99 -14.94 6.83 10.98
CA LEU A 99 -15.13 5.52 11.58
C LEU A 99 -13.94 5.25 12.50
N LYS A 100 -14.22 4.86 13.72
CA LYS A 100 -13.23 4.37 14.67
C LYS A 100 -13.44 2.90 14.93
N ALA A 101 -12.37 2.15 15.09
CA ALA A 101 -12.41 0.77 15.51
C ALA A 101 -11.36 0.51 16.58
N VAL A 102 -11.66 -0.38 17.49
CA VAL A 102 -10.70 -0.86 18.48
C VAL A 102 -10.14 -2.19 17.99
N PHE A 103 -8.85 -2.22 17.78
CA PHE A 103 -8.10 -3.40 17.34
C PHE A 103 -7.24 -3.94 18.48
N THR A 104 -7.23 -5.25 18.65
CA THR A 104 -6.42 -5.93 19.68
C THR A 104 -5.78 -7.19 19.14
N ASP A 105 -4.59 -7.50 19.62
CA ASP A 105 -3.89 -8.77 19.43
C ASP A 105 -3.79 -9.60 20.74
N GLY A 106 -4.50 -9.15 21.79
CA GLY A 106 -4.44 -9.75 23.13
C GLY A 106 -3.33 -9.19 24.03
N THR A 107 -2.36 -8.44 23.48
CA THR A 107 -1.28 -7.79 24.27
C THR A 107 -1.55 -6.34 24.59
N GLY A 108 -2.47 -5.71 23.84
CA GLY A 108 -2.85 -4.31 23.97
C GLY A 108 -3.99 -3.94 23.02
N TYR A 109 -4.28 -2.65 22.95
CA TYR A 109 -5.33 -2.08 22.11
C TYR A 109 -4.79 -0.92 21.28
N VAL A 110 -5.27 -0.81 20.04
CA VAL A 110 -4.97 0.32 19.13
C VAL A 110 -6.29 0.82 18.57
N GLU A 111 -6.45 2.14 18.53
CA GLU A 111 -7.58 2.78 17.86
C GLU A 111 -7.21 2.99 16.38
N LEU A 112 -8.05 2.47 15.49
CA LEU A 112 -7.97 2.68 14.05
C LEU A 112 -8.99 3.75 13.66
N VAL A 113 -8.60 4.71 12.83
CA VAL A 113 -9.48 5.81 12.42
C VAL A 113 -9.46 5.96 10.90
N TRP A 114 -10.64 5.94 10.29
CA TRP A 114 -10.83 6.22 8.86
C TRP A 114 -11.58 7.54 8.68
N PHE A 115 -11.00 8.43 7.90
CA PHE A 115 -11.55 9.76 7.59
C PHE A 115 -12.29 9.83 6.26
N GLY A 116 -12.21 8.79 5.43
CA GLY A 116 -12.86 8.70 4.13
C GLY A 116 -13.03 7.27 3.69
N GLY A 117 -13.75 7.07 2.57
CA GLY A 117 -13.96 5.73 2.02
C GLY A 117 -14.83 4.81 2.89
N LEU A 118 -15.66 5.36 3.78
CA LEU A 118 -16.39 4.62 4.82
C LEU A 118 -17.40 3.59 4.28
N ASN A 119 -17.74 3.68 2.99
CA ASN A 119 -18.63 2.71 2.34
C ASN A 119 -17.93 1.38 2.01
N PHE A 120 -16.61 1.30 2.19
CA PHE A 120 -15.77 0.15 1.87
C PHE A 120 -15.12 -0.50 3.10
N VAL A 121 -15.48 -0.07 4.30
CA VAL A 121 -14.95 -0.57 5.57
C VAL A 121 -15.95 -1.46 6.28
#